data_b0ee9a652c045542632595299a199c2d
#
_entry.id   b0ee9a652c045542632595299a199c2d
#
_cell.length_a   1.000
_cell.length_b   1.000
_cell.length_c   1.000
_cell.angle_alpha   90.00
_cell.angle_beta   90.00
_cell.angle_gamma   90.00
#
_symmetry.space_group_name_H-M   'P 1'
#
loop_
_entity.id
_entity.type
_entity.pdbx_description
1 polymer ?
#
loop_
_entity_poly.entity_id
_entity_poly.type
_entity_poly.pdbx_seq_one_letter_code
_entity_poly.pdbx_strand_id
1 'polypeptide(L)'
;MAVDNWCNTDIKPMREEVFFPTIKDPRKDFLYKFKDPRWTFVEKDIRSLTPRDICDKPNIIFYDAGHEYWEQYENLDAVIDLFADKFILILDDANFNGVVTSMEEIIKKHDLKLIWQRKILTTIPEDDKDWWNGLQILVLEK
;
A
#
# COMPACT_ATOMS: atom_id res chain seq x y z
N MET A 1 -3.11 -1.11 -12.05
CA MET A 1 -2.84 -2.49 -11.60
C MET A 1 -3.13 -2.55 -10.12
N ALA A 2 -3.71 -3.65 -9.66
CA ALA A 2 -3.86 -3.93 -8.23
C ALA A 2 -3.13 -5.25 -7.91
N VAL A 3 -2.52 -5.32 -6.75
CA VAL A 3 -1.80 -6.51 -6.26
C VAL A 3 -2.34 -6.87 -4.90
N ASP A 4 -2.77 -8.11 -4.74
CA ASP A 4 -3.22 -8.65 -3.47
C ASP A 4 -3.09 -10.18 -3.50
N ASN A 5 -2.70 -10.79 -2.42
CA ASN A 5 -2.67 -12.24 -2.30
C ASN A 5 -3.98 -12.83 -1.76
N TRP A 6 -4.90 -12.00 -1.29
CA TRP A 6 -6.16 -12.37 -0.66
C TRP A 6 -6.02 -13.37 0.50
N CYS A 7 -4.81 -13.52 1.00
CA CYS A 7 -4.47 -14.43 2.07
C CYS A 7 -4.67 -13.77 3.43
N ASN A 8 -5.83 -13.94 4.01
CA ASN A 8 -6.11 -13.57 5.41
C ASN A 8 -5.64 -14.68 6.38
N THR A 9 -4.48 -15.28 6.13
CA THR A 9 -4.02 -16.42 6.94
C THR A 9 -3.73 -16.03 8.39
N ASP A 10 -3.48 -14.76 8.68
CA ASP A 10 -3.11 -14.30 10.02
C ASP A 10 -4.16 -13.41 10.70
N ILE A 11 -5.21 -13.02 9.98
CA ILE A 11 -6.30 -12.26 10.58
C ILE A 11 -7.25 -13.24 11.26
N LYS A 12 -7.21 -13.25 12.59
CA LYS A 12 -8.20 -14.02 13.37
C LYS A 12 -9.61 -13.62 12.93
N PRO A 13 -10.56 -14.58 12.86
CA PRO A 13 -11.96 -14.34 12.44
C PRO A 13 -12.63 -13.11 13.05
N MET A 14 -12.18 -12.71 14.22
CA MET A 14 -12.70 -11.55 14.96
C MET A 14 -12.49 -10.20 14.24
N ARG A 15 -11.51 -10.06 13.34
CA ARG A 15 -11.33 -8.80 12.59
C ARG A 15 -12.24 -8.71 11.37
N GLU A 16 -12.50 -9.81 10.69
CA GLU A 16 -13.44 -9.84 9.56
C GLU A 16 -14.87 -9.52 10.01
N GLU A 17 -15.28 -10.03 11.15
CA GLU A 17 -16.63 -9.75 11.70
C GLU A 17 -16.80 -8.29 12.15
N VAL A 18 -15.74 -7.65 12.58
CA VAL A 18 -15.79 -6.26 13.11
C VAL A 18 -15.72 -5.22 11.99
N PHE A 19 -14.84 -5.42 11.00
CA PHE A 19 -14.60 -4.41 9.96
C PHE A 19 -15.44 -4.61 8.70
N PHE A 20 -15.77 -5.85 8.34
CA PHE A 20 -16.51 -6.15 7.11
C PHE A 20 -17.60 -7.20 7.32
N PRO A 21 -18.57 -6.97 8.22
CA PRO A 21 -19.57 -7.99 8.58
C PRO A 21 -20.48 -8.40 7.41
N THR A 22 -20.48 -7.65 6.33
CA THR A 22 -21.33 -7.89 5.14
C THR A 22 -20.58 -8.48 3.95
N ILE A 23 -19.25 -8.50 3.97
CA ILE A 23 -18.42 -8.97 2.85
C ILE A 23 -18.01 -10.41 3.12
N LYS A 24 -18.72 -11.35 2.46
CA LYS A 24 -18.43 -12.79 2.59
C LYS A 24 -17.23 -13.26 1.78
N ASP A 25 -16.89 -12.55 0.71
CA ASP A 25 -15.76 -12.88 -0.18
C ASP A 25 -15.22 -11.57 -0.78
N PRO A 26 -14.24 -10.94 -0.09
CA PRO A 26 -13.68 -9.65 -0.53
C PRO A 26 -13.12 -9.69 -1.95
N ARG A 27 -12.49 -10.80 -2.34
CA ARG A 27 -11.93 -10.99 -3.67
C ARG A 27 -13.02 -10.94 -4.75
N LYS A 28 -14.09 -11.70 -4.57
CA LYS A 28 -15.20 -11.71 -5.52
C LYS A 28 -15.88 -10.35 -5.60
N ASP A 29 -16.11 -9.70 -4.48
CA ASP A 29 -16.74 -8.40 -4.43
C ASP A 29 -15.90 -7.36 -5.15
N PHE A 30 -14.59 -7.33 -4.90
CA PHE A 30 -13.64 -6.47 -5.59
C PHE A 30 -13.61 -6.71 -7.10
N LEU A 31 -13.44 -7.96 -7.54
CA LEU A 31 -13.44 -8.31 -8.96
C LEU A 31 -14.78 -8.02 -9.64
N TYR A 32 -15.89 -8.10 -8.91
CA TYR A 32 -17.19 -7.71 -9.43
C TYR A 32 -17.31 -6.21 -9.63
N LYS A 33 -16.85 -5.42 -8.68
CA LYS A 33 -16.91 -3.94 -8.73
C LYS A 33 -15.96 -3.34 -9.77
N PHE A 34 -14.79 -3.93 -9.94
CA PHE A 34 -13.74 -3.42 -10.83
C PHE A 34 -13.58 -4.24 -12.11
N LYS A 35 -14.66 -4.49 -12.83
CA LYS A 35 -14.68 -5.24 -14.11
C LYS A 35 -14.11 -4.50 -15.31
N ASP A 36 -13.66 -3.27 -15.14
CA ASP A 36 -13.11 -2.46 -16.23
C ASP A 36 -11.86 -3.12 -16.81
N PRO A 37 -11.76 -3.32 -18.14
CA PRO A 37 -10.61 -3.96 -18.78
C PRO A 37 -9.30 -3.18 -18.64
N ARG A 38 -9.36 -1.92 -18.17
CA ARG A 38 -8.16 -1.13 -17.85
C ARG A 38 -7.48 -1.55 -16.57
N TRP A 39 -8.13 -2.36 -15.74
CA TRP A 39 -7.54 -2.90 -14.50
C TRP A 39 -6.86 -4.23 -14.76
N THR A 40 -5.65 -4.35 -14.26
CA THR A 40 -4.91 -5.62 -14.17
C THR A 40 -4.82 -6.03 -12.71
N PHE A 41 -5.17 -7.25 -12.42
CA PHE A 41 -5.05 -7.83 -11.08
C PHE A 41 -3.91 -8.83 -11.07
N VAL A 42 -3.02 -8.70 -10.10
CA VAL A 42 -1.94 -9.64 -9.84
C VAL A 42 -2.18 -10.27 -8.48
N GLU A 43 -2.54 -11.54 -8.48
CA GLU A 43 -2.84 -12.30 -7.27
C GLU A 43 -1.57 -12.96 -6.74
N LYS A 44 -0.78 -12.18 -6.01
CA LYS A 44 0.51 -12.57 -5.44
C LYS A 44 0.81 -11.82 -4.15
N ASP A 45 1.65 -12.41 -3.32
CA ASP A 45 2.35 -11.66 -2.28
C ASP A 45 3.22 -10.58 -2.95
N ILE A 46 3.13 -9.35 -2.46
CA ILE A 46 3.86 -8.20 -3.02
C ILE A 46 5.36 -8.47 -3.10
N ARG A 47 5.93 -9.17 -2.11
CA ARG A 47 7.36 -9.53 -2.05
C ARG A 47 7.79 -10.53 -3.13
N SER A 48 6.83 -11.22 -3.74
CA SER A 48 7.09 -12.17 -4.83
C SER A 48 6.92 -11.57 -6.23
N LEU A 49 6.62 -10.26 -6.32
CA LEU A 49 6.51 -9.58 -7.59
C LEU A 49 7.84 -9.53 -8.33
N THR A 50 7.75 -9.69 -9.64
CA THR A 50 8.88 -9.60 -10.56
C THR A 50 8.55 -8.64 -11.71
N PRO A 51 9.54 -8.18 -12.50
CA PRO A 51 9.27 -7.37 -13.69
C PRO A 51 8.31 -8.01 -14.71
N ARG A 52 8.11 -9.33 -14.64
CA ARG A 52 7.20 -10.05 -15.55
C ARG A 52 5.72 -9.90 -15.13
N ASP A 53 5.48 -9.54 -13.89
CA ASP A 53 4.13 -9.40 -13.34
C ASP A 53 3.53 -8.01 -13.62
N ILE A 54 4.37 -7.06 -14.04
CA ILE A 54 4.01 -5.67 -14.33
C ILE A 54 4.31 -5.34 -15.78
N CYS A 55 3.37 -4.68 -16.46
CA CYS A 55 3.55 -4.33 -17.89
C CYS A 55 4.56 -3.20 -18.08
N ASP A 56 4.49 -2.18 -17.20
CA ASP A 56 5.34 -1.00 -17.19
C ASP A 56 5.72 -0.66 -15.76
N LYS A 57 6.86 0.01 -15.58
CA LYS A 57 7.26 0.50 -14.26
C LYS A 57 6.24 1.52 -13.75
N PRO A 58 5.54 1.23 -12.65
CA PRO A 58 4.54 2.15 -12.11
C PRO A 58 5.20 3.44 -11.60
N ASN A 59 4.57 4.56 -11.87
CA ASN A 59 5.01 5.88 -11.43
C ASN A 59 4.06 6.53 -10.40
N ILE A 60 2.94 5.90 -10.12
CA ILE A 60 2.04 6.23 -9.02
C ILE A 60 1.68 4.93 -8.31
N ILE A 61 1.97 4.87 -7.04
CA ILE A 61 1.75 3.71 -6.19
C ILE A 61 0.92 4.15 -4.98
N PHE A 62 -0.19 3.48 -4.73
CA PHE A 62 -0.94 3.57 -3.49
C PHE A 62 -0.67 2.30 -2.69
N TYR A 63 -0.06 2.46 -1.54
CA TYR A 63 0.25 1.38 -0.61
C TYR A 63 -0.72 1.44 0.57
N ASP A 64 -1.59 0.45 0.63
CA ASP A 64 -2.58 0.23 1.67
C ASP A 64 -2.54 -1.26 2.00
N ALA A 65 -1.57 -1.66 2.83
CA ALA A 65 -1.34 -3.04 3.24
C ALA A 65 -0.95 -3.06 4.73
N GLY A 66 -0.07 -3.94 5.15
CA GLY A 66 0.37 -3.96 6.53
C GLY A 66 0.99 -2.64 7.00
N HIS A 67 0.59 -2.19 8.17
CA HIS A 67 1.00 -0.92 8.79
C HIS A 67 1.99 -1.12 9.95
N GLU A 68 2.42 -2.36 10.19
CA GLU A 68 3.52 -2.64 11.11
C GLU A 68 4.86 -2.29 10.42
N TYR A 69 5.80 -1.77 11.21
CA TYR A 69 7.11 -1.32 10.70
C TYR A 69 7.79 -2.35 9.78
N TRP A 70 7.94 -3.60 10.25
CA TRP A 70 8.67 -4.63 9.52
C TRP A 70 7.92 -5.08 8.26
N GLU A 71 6.61 -5.19 8.33
CA GLU A 71 5.79 -5.61 7.22
C GLU A 71 5.86 -4.59 6.07
N GLN A 72 5.68 -3.31 6.36
CA GLN A 72 5.81 -2.26 5.35
C GLN A 72 7.23 -2.17 4.81
N TYR A 73 8.24 -2.25 5.69
CA TYR A 73 9.65 -2.21 5.29
C TYR A 73 9.97 -3.33 4.29
N GLU A 74 9.67 -4.59 4.64
CA GLU A 74 9.94 -5.74 3.77
C GLU A 74 9.16 -5.68 2.45
N ASN A 75 7.92 -5.26 2.49
CA ASN A 75 7.09 -5.14 1.31
C ASN A 75 7.62 -4.10 0.32
N LEU A 76 7.94 -2.91 0.81
CA LEU A 76 8.47 -1.83 -0.05
C LEU A 76 9.90 -2.13 -0.51
N ASP A 77 10.74 -2.67 0.36
CA ASP A 77 12.10 -3.09 0.01
C ASP A 77 12.13 -4.07 -1.16
N ALA A 78 11.20 -5.01 -1.17
CA ALA A 78 11.10 -6.03 -2.22
C ALA A 78 10.69 -5.46 -3.59
N VAL A 79 9.96 -4.34 -3.63
CA VAL A 79 9.35 -3.87 -4.89
C VAL A 79 9.86 -2.52 -5.38
N ILE A 80 10.63 -1.79 -4.58
CA ILE A 80 11.07 -0.43 -4.93
C ILE A 80 11.77 -0.36 -6.30
N ASP A 81 12.54 -1.39 -6.64
CA ASP A 81 13.25 -1.47 -7.93
C ASP A 81 12.32 -1.69 -9.13
N LEU A 82 11.11 -2.13 -8.89
CA LEU A 82 10.08 -2.31 -9.91
C LEU A 82 9.41 -0.98 -10.31
N PHE A 83 9.57 0.07 -9.51
CA PHE A 83 8.96 1.38 -9.78
C PHE A 83 9.77 2.17 -10.80
N ALA A 84 9.16 3.16 -11.42
CA ALA A 84 9.81 4.10 -12.32
C ALA A 84 10.94 4.87 -11.60
N ASP A 85 11.87 5.46 -12.36
CA ASP A 85 12.97 6.23 -11.79
C ASP A 85 12.48 7.46 -11.02
N LYS A 86 11.34 7.99 -11.39
CA LYS A 86 10.62 9.03 -10.63
C LYS A 86 9.18 8.59 -10.42
N PHE A 87 8.73 8.59 -9.18
CA PHE A 87 7.41 8.08 -8.82
C PHE A 87 6.78 8.83 -7.65
N ILE A 88 5.47 8.69 -7.55
CA ILE A 88 4.67 9.14 -6.40
C ILE A 88 4.31 7.90 -5.60
N LEU A 89 4.65 7.92 -4.32
CA LEU A 89 4.21 6.91 -3.36
C LEU A 89 3.22 7.55 -2.39
N ILE A 90 2.06 6.94 -2.30
CA ILE A 90 0.99 7.33 -1.38
C ILE A 90 0.89 6.20 -0.35
N LEU A 91 1.17 6.52 0.91
CA LEU A 91 1.09 5.60 2.03
C LEU A 91 -0.16 5.89 2.84
N ASP A 92 -0.98 4.88 3.05
CA ASP A 92 -2.07 4.93 4.02
C ASP A 92 -1.53 4.77 5.45
N ASP A 93 -2.37 5.00 6.43
CA ASP A 93 -2.06 4.80 7.85
C ASP A 93 -0.87 5.63 8.39
N ALA A 94 -0.62 6.80 7.83
CA ALA A 94 0.53 7.64 8.19
C ALA A 94 0.51 8.20 9.63
N ASN A 95 -0.56 7.99 10.38
CA ASN A 95 -0.60 8.24 11.82
C ASN A 95 0.20 7.21 12.63
N PHE A 96 0.44 6.03 12.08
CA PHE A 96 1.29 5.04 12.71
C PHE A 96 2.76 5.36 12.50
N ASN A 97 3.49 5.47 13.60
CA ASN A 97 4.92 5.79 13.54
C ASN A 97 5.73 4.73 12.76
N GLY A 98 5.32 3.47 12.81
CA GLY A 98 5.93 2.37 12.05
C GLY A 98 5.93 2.62 10.55
N VAL A 99 4.80 3.12 10.01
CA VAL A 99 4.64 3.46 8.59
C VAL A 99 5.63 4.54 8.16
N VAL A 100 5.75 5.60 8.94
CA VAL A 100 6.64 6.73 8.62
C VAL A 100 8.11 6.32 8.74
N THR A 101 8.46 5.63 9.83
CA THR A 101 9.87 5.25 10.10
C THR A 101 10.38 4.23 9.09
N SER A 102 9.58 3.23 8.74
CA SER A 102 9.97 2.26 7.72
C SER A 102 10.25 2.92 6.38
N MET A 103 9.45 3.91 5.99
CA MET A 103 9.66 4.65 4.74
C MET A 103 10.93 5.50 4.77
N GLU A 104 11.24 6.15 5.89
CA GLU A 104 12.49 6.89 6.05
C GLU A 104 13.72 5.99 5.86
N GLU A 105 13.65 4.76 6.36
CA GLU A 105 14.74 3.78 6.18
C GLU A 105 14.82 3.25 4.75
N ILE A 106 13.70 3.03 4.07
CA ILE A 106 13.66 2.65 2.65
C ILE A 106 14.30 3.75 1.79
N ILE A 107 13.95 5.02 2.02
CA ILE A 107 14.56 6.16 1.32
C ILE A 107 16.08 6.11 1.47
N LYS A 108 16.57 5.92 2.69
CA LYS A 108 18.00 5.85 2.98
C LYS A 108 18.68 4.63 2.37
N LYS A 109 18.05 3.46 2.48
CA LYS A 109 18.63 2.19 1.98
C LYS A 109 18.84 2.20 0.47
N HIS A 110 17.85 2.74 -0.25
CA HIS A 110 17.86 2.76 -1.73
C HIS A 110 18.40 4.09 -2.30
N ASP A 111 18.97 4.95 -1.45
CA ASP A 111 19.52 6.27 -1.83
C ASP A 111 18.51 7.12 -2.64
N LEU A 112 17.23 7.05 -2.26
CA LEU A 112 16.17 7.76 -2.96
C LEU A 112 16.22 9.24 -2.62
N LYS A 113 16.11 10.07 -3.64
CA LYS A 113 15.99 11.52 -3.48
C LYS A 113 14.55 11.89 -3.21
N LEU A 114 14.27 12.40 -2.02
CA LEU A 114 12.97 12.98 -1.67
C LEU A 114 12.83 14.36 -2.31
N ILE A 115 11.99 14.47 -3.34
CA ILE A 115 11.73 15.72 -4.07
C ILE A 115 10.69 16.57 -3.35
N TRP A 116 9.64 15.91 -2.86
CA TRP A 116 8.54 16.57 -2.16
C TRP A 116 7.79 15.57 -1.29
N GLN A 117 7.22 16.07 -0.19
CA GLN A 117 6.32 15.28 0.65
C GLN A 117 5.20 16.12 1.25
N ARG A 118 4.10 15.44 1.55
CA ARG A 118 3.01 15.96 2.35
C ARG A 118 2.49 14.88 3.28
N LYS A 119 2.35 15.21 4.57
CA LYS A 119 1.65 14.38 5.56
C LYS A 119 0.30 15.01 5.85
N ILE A 120 -0.74 14.22 5.83
CA ILE A 120 -2.10 14.58 6.23
C ILE A 120 -2.38 13.70 7.43
N LEU A 121 -2.16 14.24 8.62
CA LEU A 121 -2.40 13.53 9.87
C LEU A 121 -3.80 13.88 10.36
N THR A 122 -4.52 12.88 10.82
CA THR A 122 -5.84 13.04 11.40
C THR A 122 -5.73 13.05 12.92
N THR A 123 -6.43 13.97 13.56
CA THR A 123 -6.38 14.14 15.02
C THR A 123 -7.35 13.24 15.76
N ILE A 124 -8.40 12.78 15.07
CA ILE A 124 -9.45 11.93 15.65
C ILE A 124 -9.76 10.84 14.62
N PRO A 125 -9.52 9.55 14.94
CA PRO A 125 -9.78 8.43 14.03
C PRO A 125 -11.27 8.27 13.64
N GLU A 126 -12.18 8.94 14.32
CA GLU A 126 -13.63 8.81 14.17
C GLU A 126 -14.28 9.99 13.44
N ASP A 127 -13.50 10.98 12.96
CA ASP A 127 -14.09 12.08 12.20
C ASP A 127 -14.20 11.69 10.73
N ASP A 128 -15.41 11.41 10.27
CA ASP A 128 -15.76 11.04 8.88
C ASP A 128 -15.37 12.11 7.83
N LYS A 129 -14.83 13.24 8.25
CA LYS A 129 -14.44 14.35 7.37
C LYS A 129 -12.98 14.29 6.91
N ASP A 130 -12.16 13.55 7.65
CA ASP A 130 -10.73 13.43 7.38
C ASP A 130 -10.38 12.00 6.91
N TRP A 131 -9.20 11.87 6.30
CA TRP A 131 -8.69 10.56 5.91
C TRP A 131 -8.38 9.72 7.17
N TRP A 132 -9.01 8.58 7.30
CA TRP A 132 -8.85 7.73 8.47
C TRP A 132 -7.38 7.28 8.61
N ASN A 133 -6.81 7.41 9.83
CA ASN A 133 -5.41 7.11 10.16
C ASN A 133 -4.33 7.89 9.39
N GLY A 134 -4.71 8.93 8.67
CA GLY A 134 -3.76 9.79 7.98
C GLY A 134 -3.17 9.23 6.69
N LEU A 135 -2.52 10.11 5.94
CA LEU A 135 -1.95 9.81 4.63
C LEU A 135 -0.60 10.48 4.48
N GLN A 136 0.37 9.80 3.90
CA GLN A 136 1.63 10.41 3.47
C GLN A 136 1.81 10.29 1.96
N ILE A 137 2.10 11.41 1.31
CA ILE A 137 2.38 11.47 -0.13
C ILE A 137 3.83 11.87 -0.29
N LEU A 138 4.59 11.10 -1.07
CA LEU A 138 6.00 11.34 -1.36
C LEU A 138 6.22 11.36 -2.87
N VAL A 139 7.02 12.30 -3.35
CA VAL A 139 7.59 12.29 -4.70
C VAL A 139 9.05 11.93 -4.57
N LEU A 140 9.43 10.81 -5.14
CA LEU A 140 10.74 10.19 -5.01
C LEU A 140 11.40 10.00 -6.37
N GLU A 141 12.74 10.04 -6.39
CA GLU A 141 13.59 9.82 -7.56
C GLU A 141 14.75 8.88 -7.16
N LYS A 142 15.06 7.89 -8.01
CA LYS A 142 16.21 6.97 -7.85
C LYS A 142 17.50 7.64 -8.26
#